data_141fc5bc65fe9ec7bbb9f8eba693fd49
#
_entry.id   141fc5bc65fe9ec7bbb9f8eba693fd49
#
_cell.length_a   1.000
_cell.length_b   1.000
_cell.length_c   1.000
_cell.angle_alpha   90.00
_cell.angle_beta   90.00
_cell.angle_gamma   90.00
#
_symmetry.space_group_name_H-M   'P 1'
#
loop_
_entity.id
_entity.type
_entity.pdbx_description
1 polymer ?
#
loop_
_entity_poly.entity_id
_entity_poly.type
_entity_poly.pdbx_seq_one_letter_code
_entity_poly.pdbx_strand_id
1 'polypeptide(L)'
;IAGIFGGLLAAYSLRLPFYAQAFVAFIGIPAAFALQEFNTKSKVQNPVSEILRILKYSLVTNRKLCYNIMFSGIIGAATLTRAWFVQPVLMKLETPTSYYGVIWTVLNLTVGLSALYSDQVERYFGMRKSNTFILLIIVGGYISLAYNLTYWGLAILFIFYIVRGFATPILKGYINQMTFSEMRATVLSIRNFVIRLIFAAIAPFIGWLNDFYSLRVALLVSAGIIAIPGILFLVLQFRKAD
;
A
#
# COMPACT_ATOMS: atom_id res chain seq x y z
N ILE A 1 17.15 1.81 9.27
CA ILE A 1 17.79 1.72 10.61
C ILE A 1 16.96 0.81 11.53
N ALA A 2 15.66 1.11 11.82
CA ALA A 2 14.83 0.31 12.72
C ALA A 2 14.73 -1.18 12.35
N GLY A 3 14.68 -1.52 11.05
CA GLY A 3 14.63 -2.90 10.58
C GLY A 3 15.91 -3.70 10.90
N ILE A 4 17.07 -3.06 10.80
CA ILE A 4 18.37 -3.69 11.12
C ILE A 4 18.43 -3.98 12.63
N PHE A 5 18.14 -2.97 13.46
CA PHE A 5 18.11 -3.16 14.91
C PHE A 5 17.05 -4.19 15.34
N GLY A 6 15.86 -4.16 14.73
CA GLY A 6 14.83 -5.14 14.98
C GLY A 6 15.25 -6.56 14.63
N GLY A 7 15.96 -6.75 13.50
CA GLY A 7 16.52 -8.05 13.09
C GLY A 7 17.58 -8.55 14.06
N LEU A 8 18.50 -7.68 14.50
CA LEU A 8 19.52 -8.03 15.49
C LEU A 8 18.89 -8.41 16.84
N LEU A 9 17.92 -7.65 17.33
CA LEU A 9 17.21 -7.97 18.56
C LEU A 9 16.42 -9.29 18.45
N ALA A 10 15.81 -9.56 17.30
CA ALA A 10 15.08 -10.80 17.04
C ALA A 10 16.00 -12.02 17.02
N ALA A 11 17.27 -11.87 16.66
CA ALA A 11 18.27 -12.96 16.71
C ALA A 11 18.54 -13.42 18.16
N TYR A 12 18.43 -12.52 19.14
CA TYR A 12 18.57 -12.88 20.57
C TYR A 12 17.24 -13.40 21.13
N SER A 13 16.14 -12.72 20.87
CA SER A 13 14.80 -13.13 21.29
C SER A 13 13.74 -12.45 20.44
N LEU A 14 12.74 -13.21 19.98
CA LEU A 14 11.60 -12.67 19.23
C LEU A 14 10.76 -11.66 20.02
N ARG A 15 10.93 -11.58 21.34
CA ARG A 15 10.22 -10.62 22.23
C ARG A 15 10.93 -9.27 22.32
N LEU A 16 12.24 -9.22 22.15
CA LEU A 16 13.04 -7.98 22.30
C LEU A 16 12.61 -6.85 21.36
N PRO A 17 12.32 -7.09 20.07
CA PRO A 17 11.82 -6.03 19.19
C PRO A 17 10.53 -5.39 19.69
N PHE A 18 9.61 -6.17 20.32
CA PHE A 18 8.36 -5.64 20.88
C PHE A 18 8.61 -4.74 22.08
N TYR A 19 9.52 -5.13 22.98
CA TYR A 19 9.88 -4.28 24.13
C TYR A 19 10.57 -2.99 23.68
N ALA A 20 11.49 -3.07 22.71
CA ALA A 20 12.13 -1.90 22.14
C ALA A 20 11.12 -0.97 21.46
N GLN A 21 10.16 -1.50 20.71
CA GLN A 21 9.10 -0.71 20.10
C GLN A 21 8.19 -0.05 21.13
N ALA A 22 7.80 -0.77 22.19
CA ALA A 22 7.03 -0.20 23.28
C ALA A 22 7.77 0.95 23.96
N PHE A 23 9.06 0.78 24.24
CA PHE A 23 9.88 1.84 24.83
C PHE A 23 9.96 3.09 23.94
N VAL A 24 10.21 2.94 22.64
CA VAL A 24 10.21 4.05 21.68
C VAL A 24 8.84 4.74 21.60
N ALA A 25 7.73 3.96 21.66
CA ALA A 25 6.39 4.52 21.67
C ALA A 25 6.14 5.37 22.92
N PHE A 26 6.63 4.95 24.10
CA PHE A 26 6.54 5.75 25.33
C PHE A 26 7.28 7.09 25.22
N ILE A 27 8.44 7.13 24.55
CA ILE A 27 9.16 8.39 24.29
C ILE A 27 8.35 9.35 23.40
N GLY A 28 7.48 8.81 22.54
CA GLY A 28 6.57 9.61 21.69
C GLY A 28 5.50 10.39 22.47
N ILE A 29 5.14 9.96 23.69
CA ILE A 29 4.08 10.57 24.48
C ILE A 29 4.40 12.04 24.85
N PRO A 30 5.57 12.38 25.42
CA PRO A 30 5.92 13.79 25.69
C PRO A 30 5.96 14.64 24.41
N ALA A 31 6.44 14.08 23.30
CA ALA A 31 6.44 14.78 22.02
C ALA A 31 5.01 15.09 21.52
N ALA A 32 4.06 14.19 21.74
CA ALA A 32 2.66 14.42 21.40
C ALA A 32 2.04 15.57 22.23
N PHE A 33 2.38 15.69 23.49
CA PHE A 33 1.94 16.82 24.34
C PHE A 33 2.56 18.15 23.96
N ALA A 34 3.74 18.15 23.34
CA ALA A 34 4.39 19.36 22.86
C ALA A 34 3.83 19.88 21.50
N LEU A 35 2.99 19.11 20.82
CA LEU A 35 2.36 19.53 19.57
C LEU A 35 1.31 20.60 19.84
N GLN A 36 1.52 21.79 19.24
CA GLN A 36 0.51 22.84 19.22
C GLN A 36 -0.50 22.56 18.10
N GLU A 37 -1.77 22.43 18.46
CA GLU A 37 -2.85 22.36 17.48
C GLU A 37 -3.03 23.74 16.81
N PHE A 38 -2.85 23.79 15.50
CA PHE A 38 -3.33 24.92 14.71
C PHE A 38 -4.86 24.87 14.68
N ASN A 39 -5.48 25.62 15.58
CA ASN A 39 -6.93 25.67 15.76
C ASN A 39 -7.58 26.41 14.57
N THR A 40 -7.70 25.75 13.45
CA THR A 40 -8.62 26.15 12.39
C THR A 40 -10.03 25.85 12.91
N LYS A 41 -10.67 26.87 13.50
CA LYS A 41 -12.07 26.81 13.96
C LYS A 41 -13.00 26.55 12.76
N SER A 42 -13.04 25.32 12.27
CA SER A 42 -14.13 24.89 11.44
C SER A 42 -15.33 24.67 12.39
N LYS A 43 -16.36 25.53 12.26
CA LYS A 43 -17.64 25.36 12.98
C LYS A 43 -18.40 24.15 12.43
N VAL A 44 -17.83 22.97 12.59
CA VAL A 44 -18.56 21.73 12.28
C VAL A 44 -19.51 21.44 13.42
N GLN A 45 -20.79 21.78 13.25
CA GLN A 45 -21.82 21.55 14.25
C GLN A 45 -22.05 20.06 14.55
N ASN A 46 -21.79 19.18 13.57
CA ASN A 46 -21.96 17.74 13.67
C ASN A 46 -20.87 16.97 12.91
N PRO A 47 -19.77 16.56 13.58
CA PRO A 47 -18.63 15.88 12.92
C PRO A 47 -19.03 14.59 12.19
N VAL A 48 -19.96 13.81 12.74
CA VAL A 48 -20.40 12.55 12.14
C VAL A 48 -21.17 12.79 10.84
N SER A 49 -22.08 13.77 10.82
CA SER A 49 -22.85 14.10 9.61
C SER A 49 -21.93 14.62 8.50
N GLU A 50 -20.90 15.38 8.86
CA GLU A 50 -19.90 15.86 7.92
C GLU A 50 -19.08 14.73 7.29
N ILE A 51 -18.63 13.79 8.10
CA ILE A 51 -17.90 12.58 7.62
C ILE A 51 -18.82 11.77 6.68
N LEU A 52 -20.08 11.54 7.03
CA LEU A 52 -21.03 10.82 6.19
C LEU A 52 -21.32 11.56 4.87
N ARG A 53 -21.40 12.88 4.92
CA ARG A 53 -21.54 13.73 3.72
C ARG A 53 -20.35 13.56 2.79
N ILE A 54 -19.13 13.63 3.31
CA ILE A 54 -17.90 13.47 2.54
C ILE A 54 -17.79 12.05 1.99
N LEU A 55 -18.15 11.04 2.77
CA LEU A 55 -18.20 9.64 2.34
C LEU A 55 -19.15 9.46 1.15
N LYS A 56 -20.40 9.96 1.27
CA LYS A 56 -21.38 9.93 0.20
C LYS A 56 -20.89 10.66 -1.05
N TYR A 57 -20.32 11.85 -0.88
CA TYR A 57 -19.75 12.62 -1.97
C TYR A 57 -18.65 11.84 -2.70
N SER A 58 -17.72 11.25 -1.94
CA SER A 58 -16.52 10.59 -2.48
C SER A 58 -16.79 9.25 -3.16
N LEU A 59 -17.77 8.48 -2.65
CA LEU A 59 -18.01 7.11 -3.13
C LEU A 59 -19.28 6.99 -4.00
N VAL A 60 -20.20 7.96 -3.93
CA VAL A 60 -21.49 7.87 -4.65
C VAL A 60 -21.67 9.02 -5.61
N THR A 61 -21.55 10.28 -5.14
CA THR A 61 -21.89 11.45 -5.92
C THR A 61 -20.85 11.75 -7.01
N ASN A 62 -19.56 11.73 -6.65
CA ASN A 62 -18.47 12.00 -7.58
C ASN A 62 -17.89 10.70 -8.14
N ARG A 63 -18.45 10.20 -9.24
CA ARG A 63 -18.04 8.92 -9.86
C ARG A 63 -16.56 8.87 -10.22
N LYS A 64 -16.00 9.97 -10.74
CA LYS A 64 -14.56 10.02 -11.09
C LYS A 64 -13.67 9.86 -9.86
N LEU A 65 -14.01 10.55 -8.78
CA LEU A 65 -13.29 10.43 -7.50
C LEU A 65 -13.44 9.02 -6.92
N CYS A 66 -14.65 8.44 -6.96
CA CYS A 66 -14.92 7.07 -6.53
C CYS A 66 -14.03 6.07 -7.29
N TYR A 67 -13.97 6.15 -8.62
CA TYR A 67 -13.15 5.23 -9.42
C TYR A 67 -11.65 5.36 -9.09
N ASN A 68 -11.17 6.59 -8.84
CA ASN A 68 -9.79 6.81 -8.41
C ASN A 68 -9.52 6.24 -7.01
N ILE A 69 -10.44 6.41 -6.07
CA ILE A 69 -10.34 5.83 -4.72
C ILE A 69 -10.33 4.31 -4.80
N MET A 70 -11.23 3.69 -5.58
CA MET A 70 -11.31 2.25 -5.73
C MET A 70 -10.07 1.67 -6.41
N PHE A 71 -9.62 2.27 -7.52
CA PHE A 71 -8.36 1.86 -8.18
C PHE A 71 -7.17 1.96 -7.22
N SER A 72 -7.02 3.12 -6.55
CA SER A 72 -5.98 3.33 -5.55
C SER A 72 -6.11 2.35 -4.37
N GLY A 73 -7.33 1.98 -4.00
CA GLY A 73 -7.64 0.96 -3.00
C GLY A 73 -7.12 -0.42 -3.39
N ILE A 74 -7.39 -0.84 -4.62
CA ILE A 74 -6.93 -2.14 -5.18
C ILE A 74 -5.40 -2.18 -5.24
N ILE A 75 -4.75 -1.14 -5.79
CA ILE A 75 -3.29 -1.06 -5.87
C ILE A 75 -2.67 -1.04 -4.45
N GLY A 76 -3.27 -0.29 -3.53
CA GLY A 76 -2.83 -0.25 -2.14
C GLY A 76 -2.95 -1.61 -1.44
N ALA A 77 -4.08 -2.29 -1.59
CA ALA A 77 -4.30 -3.64 -1.06
C ALA A 77 -3.34 -4.66 -1.69
N ALA A 78 -3.10 -4.59 -3.01
CA ALA A 78 -2.14 -5.42 -3.70
C ALA A 78 -0.72 -5.28 -3.12
N THR A 79 -0.27 -4.03 -2.92
CA THR A 79 1.06 -3.78 -2.33
C THR A 79 1.14 -4.20 -0.87
N LEU A 80 0.05 -4.15 -0.13
CA LEU A 80 -0.04 -4.60 1.25
C LEU A 80 -0.01 -6.14 1.32
N THR A 81 -0.83 -6.82 0.53
CA THR A 81 -0.84 -8.30 0.42
C THR A 81 0.54 -8.84 0.07
N ARG A 82 1.22 -8.22 -0.91
CA ARG A 82 2.56 -8.62 -1.27
C ARG A 82 3.57 -8.43 -0.14
N ALA A 83 3.44 -7.40 0.70
CA ALA A 83 4.32 -7.23 1.85
C ALA A 83 4.26 -8.46 2.78
N TRP A 84 3.12 -9.10 2.92
CA TRP A 84 2.96 -10.33 3.67
C TRP A 84 3.62 -11.54 2.99
N PHE A 85 3.73 -11.55 1.67
CA PHE A 85 4.42 -12.63 0.94
C PHE A 85 5.95 -12.55 1.01
N VAL A 86 6.53 -11.44 1.43
CA VAL A 86 8.01 -11.33 1.56
C VAL A 86 8.54 -12.42 2.47
N GLN A 87 7.92 -12.62 3.63
CA GLN A 87 8.38 -13.60 4.60
C GLN A 87 8.25 -15.06 4.10
N PRO A 88 7.11 -15.53 3.56
CA PRO A 88 7.02 -16.85 2.92
C PRO A 88 8.02 -17.08 1.80
N VAL A 89 8.31 -16.05 0.98
CA VAL A 89 9.33 -16.15 -0.07
C VAL A 89 10.71 -16.33 0.53
N LEU A 90 11.09 -15.54 1.54
CA LEU A 90 12.39 -15.67 2.21
C LEU A 90 12.54 -17.02 2.91
N MET A 91 11.48 -17.53 3.52
CA MET A 91 11.47 -18.87 4.13
C MET A 91 11.68 -19.95 3.08
N LYS A 92 11.02 -19.84 1.92
CA LYS A 92 11.17 -20.82 0.82
C LYS A 92 12.56 -20.80 0.18
N LEU A 93 13.25 -19.64 0.27
CA LEU A 93 14.64 -19.48 -0.18
C LEU A 93 15.66 -19.89 0.91
N GLU A 94 15.20 -20.44 2.02
CA GLU A 94 16.03 -20.86 3.17
C GLU A 94 16.97 -19.74 3.65
N THR A 95 16.52 -18.46 3.50
CA THR A 95 17.30 -17.30 3.88
C THR A 95 17.43 -17.27 5.42
N PRO A 96 18.64 -17.13 5.98
CA PRO A 96 18.82 -17.03 7.42
C PRO A 96 18.06 -15.81 7.98
N THR A 97 17.40 -15.99 9.12
CA THR A 97 16.55 -14.94 9.76
C THR A 97 17.31 -13.66 10.09
N SER A 98 18.61 -13.76 10.32
CA SER A 98 19.50 -12.60 10.54
C SER A 98 19.52 -11.60 9.36
N TYR A 99 19.27 -12.06 8.13
CA TYR A 99 19.22 -11.19 6.95
C TYR A 99 17.85 -10.52 6.74
N TYR A 100 16.78 -10.99 7.40
CA TYR A 100 15.44 -10.45 7.21
C TYR A 100 15.38 -8.95 7.48
N GLY A 101 15.99 -8.50 8.58
CA GLY A 101 16.02 -7.07 8.93
C GLY A 101 16.72 -6.20 7.88
N VAL A 102 17.82 -6.70 7.31
CA VAL A 102 18.56 -6.01 6.25
C VAL A 102 17.72 -5.95 4.98
N ILE A 103 17.17 -7.08 4.53
CA ILE A 103 16.32 -7.17 3.33
C ILE A 103 15.13 -6.22 3.47
N TRP A 104 14.41 -6.23 4.59
CA TRP A 104 13.30 -5.32 4.85
C TRP A 104 13.74 -3.85 4.83
N THR A 105 14.90 -3.54 5.36
CA THR A 105 15.43 -2.16 5.37
C THR A 105 15.71 -1.69 3.95
N VAL A 106 16.40 -2.51 3.14
CA VAL A 106 16.74 -2.17 1.75
C VAL A 106 15.49 -2.05 0.90
N LEU A 107 14.52 -2.96 1.05
CA LEU A 107 13.24 -2.90 0.36
C LEU A 107 12.48 -1.59 0.70
N ASN A 108 12.41 -1.19 1.97
CA ASN A 108 11.74 0.06 2.35
C ASN A 108 12.52 1.31 1.92
N LEU A 109 13.86 1.27 1.92
CA LEU A 109 14.69 2.34 1.36
C LEU A 109 14.40 2.54 -0.14
N THR A 110 14.22 1.44 -0.88
CA THR A 110 13.83 1.47 -2.30
C THR A 110 12.50 2.20 -2.49
N VAL A 111 11.50 2.01 -1.61
CA VAL A 111 10.24 2.78 -1.65
C VAL A 111 10.49 4.27 -1.49
N GLY A 112 11.30 4.65 -0.49
CA GLY A 112 11.62 6.06 -0.23
C GLY A 112 12.32 6.72 -1.40
N LEU A 113 13.36 6.08 -1.94
CA LEU A 113 14.11 6.59 -3.10
C LEU A 113 13.22 6.70 -4.34
N SER A 114 12.41 5.69 -4.61
CA SER A 114 11.49 5.73 -5.76
C SER A 114 10.43 6.81 -5.62
N ALA A 115 9.95 7.09 -4.42
CA ALA A 115 8.96 8.14 -4.18
C ALA A 115 9.48 9.54 -4.57
N LEU A 116 10.77 9.80 -4.49
CA LEU A 116 11.37 11.08 -4.90
C LEU A 116 11.22 11.36 -6.40
N TYR A 117 11.10 10.32 -7.20
CA TYR A 117 10.96 10.43 -8.66
C TYR A 117 9.50 10.33 -9.14
N SER A 118 8.54 10.22 -8.22
CA SER A 118 7.12 10.03 -8.57
C SER A 118 6.55 11.14 -9.45
N ASP A 119 6.87 12.39 -9.15
CA ASP A 119 6.41 13.57 -9.91
C ASP A 119 7.00 13.62 -11.32
N GLN A 120 8.25 13.15 -11.48
CA GLN A 120 8.89 13.07 -12.80
C GLN A 120 8.22 11.99 -13.66
N VAL A 121 7.95 10.83 -13.07
CA VAL A 121 7.24 9.72 -13.73
C VAL A 121 5.83 10.16 -14.12
N GLU A 122 5.11 10.82 -13.23
CA GLU A 122 3.76 11.31 -13.52
C GLU A 122 3.76 12.34 -14.66
N ARG A 123 4.66 13.33 -14.63
CA ARG A 123 4.78 14.35 -15.68
C ARG A 123 5.11 13.77 -17.04
N TYR A 124 5.97 12.74 -17.09
CA TYR A 124 6.38 12.12 -18.34
C TYR A 124 5.30 11.21 -18.95
N PHE A 125 4.65 10.40 -18.15
CA PHE A 125 3.69 9.41 -18.64
C PHE A 125 2.23 9.92 -18.62
N GLY A 126 1.91 10.85 -17.73
CA GLY A 126 0.54 11.28 -17.45
C GLY A 126 -0.29 10.20 -16.73
N MET A 127 -1.46 10.59 -16.24
CA MET A 127 -2.31 9.78 -15.38
C MET A 127 -2.65 8.39 -15.97
N ARG A 128 -3.09 8.37 -17.23
CA ARG A 128 -3.57 7.12 -17.86
C ARG A 128 -2.47 6.08 -17.99
N LYS A 129 -1.32 6.49 -18.53
CA LYS A 129 -0.19 5.57 -18.73
C LYS A 129 0.41 5.16 -17.38
N SER A 130 0.57 6.09 -16.43
CA SER A 130 1.09 5.77 -15.09
C SER A 130 0.23 4.72 -14.39
N ASN A 131 -1.09 4.89 -14.37
CA ASN A 131 -2.00 3.92 -13.76
C ASN A 131 -1.95 2.57 -14.46
N THR A 132 -1.87 2.56 -15.80
CA THR A 132 -1.74 1.31 -16.59
C THR A 132 -0.44 0.59 -16.26
N PHE A 133 0.69 1.30 -16.25
CA PHE A 133 1.99 0.71 -15.92
C PHE A 133 2.03 0.18 -14.48
N ILE A 134 1.50 0.92 -13.52
CA ILE A 134 1.40 0.48 -12.12
C ILE A 134 0.65 -0.85 -12.04
N LEU A 135 -0.52 -0.95 -12.68
CA LEU A 135 -1.32 -2.17 -12.67
C LEU A 135 -0.59 -3.34 -13.35
N LEU A 136 -0.03 -3.11 -14.54
CA LEU A 136 0.68 -4.15 -15.31
C LEU A 136 1.89 -4.69 -14.55
N ILE A 137 2.70 -3.82 -13.93
CA ILE A 137 3.88 -4.27 -13.20
C ILE A 137 3.48 -5.02 -11.94
N ILE A 138 2.42 -4.60 -11.24
CA ILE A 138 1.94 -5.31 -10.05
C ILE A 138 1.43 -6.70 -10.44
N VAL A 139 0.54 -6.81 -11.43
CA VAL A 139 -0.02 -8.09 -11.87
C VAL A 139 1.07 -8.99 -12.45
N GLY A 140 1.90 -8.45 -13.35
CA GLY A 140 3.03 -9.17 -13.93
C GLY A 140 4.04 -9.61 -12.87
N GLY A 141 4.29 -8.79 -11.86
CA GLY A 141 5.15 -9.14 -10.73
C GLY A 141 4.61 -10.31 -9.90
N TYR A 142 3.31 -10.36 -9.60
CA TYR A 142 2.70 -11.52 -8.93
C TYR A 142 2.85 -12.79 -9.76
N ILE A 143 2.58 -12.73 -11.07
CA ILE A 143 2.74 -13.86 -12.00
C ILE A 143 4.21 -14.28 -12.05
N SER A 144 5.12 -13.33 -12.27
CA SER A 144 6.56 -13.62 -12.36
C SER A 144 7.10 -14.24 -11.06
N LEU A 145 6.68 -13.74 -9.91
CA LEU A 145 7.08 -14.29 -8.61
C LEU A 145 6.55 -15.71 -8.41
N ALA A 146 5.34 -16.03 -8.90
CA ALA A 146 4.75 -17.37 -8.80
C ALA A 146 5.56 -18.43 -9.57
N TYR A 147 6.22 -18.03 -10.66
CA TYR A 147 7.04 -18.94 -11.47
C TYR A 147 8.53 -18.92 -11.13
N ASN A 148 9.01 -17.86 -10.43
CA ASN A 148 10.41 -17.65 -10.12
C ASN A 148 10.65 -17.55 -8.61
N LEU A 149 10.30 -18.61 -7.88
CA LEU A 149 10.58 -18.73 -6.43
C LEU A 149 12.04 -19.16 -6.20
N THR A 150 12.98 -18.39 -6.75
CA THR A 150 14.42 -18.54 -6.63
C THR A 150 15.03 -17.22 -6.17
N TYR A 151 16.35 -17.12 -6.07
CA TYR A 151 17.03 -15.84 -5.75
C TYR A 151 16.64 -14.70 -6.72
N TRP A 152 16.29 -14.98 -7.98
CA TRP A 152 15.72 -13.99 -8.89
C TRP A 152 14.35 -13.45 -8.43
N GLY A 153 13.63 -14.21 -7.60
CA GLY A 153 12.41 -13.73 -6.96
C GLY A 153 12.65 -12.53 -6.04
N LEU A 154 13.83 -12.41 -5.44
CA LEU A 154 14.19 -11.21 -4.66
C LEU A 154 14.25 -9.97 -5.55
N ALA A 155 14.80 -10.06 -6.78
CA ALA A 155 14.81 -8.96 -7.72
C ALA A 155 13.38 -8.52 -8.09
N ILE A 156 12.46 -9.49 -8.27
CA ILE A 156 11.05 -9.20 -8.52
C ILE A 156 10.42 -8.47 -7.32
N LEU A 157 10.76 -8.85 -6.09
CA LEU A 157 10.32 -8.13 -4.90
C LEU A 157 10.77 -6.66 -4.94
N PHE A 158 12.01 -6.37 -5.34
CA PHE A 158 12.48 -4.97 -5.49
C PHE A 158 11.65 -4.19 -6.49
N ILE A 159 11.27 -4.77 -7.62
CA ILE A 159 10.40 -4.12 -8.62
C ILE A 159 9.07 -3.71 -7.98
N PHE A 160 8.47 -4.57 -7.19
CA PHE A 160 7.26 -4.22 -6.45
C PHE A 160 7.46 -3.03 -5.50
N TYR A 161 8.59 -2.95 -4.80
CA TYR A 161 8.87 -1.84 -3.86
C TYR A 161 9.12 -0.54 -4.60
N ILE A 162 9.79 -0.58 -5.77
CA ILE A 162 9.93 0.55 -6.68
C ILE A 162 8.54 1.08 -7.09
N VAL A 163 7.68 0.18 -7.59
CA VAL A 163 6.34 0.56 -8.03
C VAL A 163 5.49 1.10 -6.88
N ARG A 164 5.58 0.54 -5.69
CA ARG A 164 4.93 1.07 -4.49
C ARG A 164 5.39 2.49 -4.17
N GLY A 165 6.67 2.78 -4.35
CA GLY A 165 7.26 4.11 -4.15
C GLY A 165 6.64 5.13 -5.08
N PHE A 166 6.49 4.84 -6.36
CA PHE A 166 5.82 5.72 -7.33
C PHE A 166 4.31 5.78 -7.13
N ALA A 167 3.65 4.63 -6.99
CA ALA A 167 2.20 4.53 -6.99
C ALA A 167 1.56 5.31 -5.84
N THR A 168 2.16 5.30 -4.65
CA THR A 168 1.55 5.93 -3.48
C THR A 168 1.39 7.44 -3.63
N PRO A 169 2.44 8.24 -3.96
CA PRO A 169 2.28 9.68 -4.17
C PRO A 169 1.46 10.00 -5.41
N ILE A 170 1.66 9.32 -6.54
CA ILE A 170 0.91 9.54 -7.78
C ILE A 170 -0.60 9.38 -7.55
N LEU A 171 -1.04 8.26 -6.98
CA LEU A 171 -2.46 8.00 -6.75
C LEU A 171 -3.08 8.93 -5.69
N LYS A 172 -2.30 9.34 -4.67
CA LYS A 172 -2.75 10.38 -3.73
C LYS A 172 -2.85 11.75 -4.41
N GLY A 173 -1.90 12.08 -5.28
CA GLY A 173 -1.89 13.31 -6.07
C GLY A 173 -3.17 13.47 -6.89
N TYR A 174 -3.58 12.44 -7.61
CA TYR A 174 -4.82 12.46 -8.40
C TYR A 174 -6.08 12.65 -7.55
N ILE A 175 -6.17 11.97 -6.41
CA ILE A 175 -7.27 12.15 -5.47
C ILE A 175 -7.29 13.59 -4.93
N ASN A 176 -6.14 14.15 -4.58
CA ASN A 176 -6.01 15.50 -4.07
C ASN A 176 -6.40 16.57 -5.10
N GLN A 177 -6.07 16.36 -6.39
CA GLN A 177 -6.46 17.25 -7.48
C GLN A 177 -7.99 17.28 -7.71
N MET A 178 -8.68 16.17 -7.40
CA MET A 178 -10.14 16.05 -7.54
C MET A 178 -10.91 16.46 -6.28
N THR A 179 -10.22 16.85 -5.21
CA THR A 179 -10.81 17.07 -3.90
C THR A 179 -10.52 18.47 -3.39
N PHE A 180 -11.54 19.18 -2.90
CA PHE A 180 -11.37 20.48 -2.24
C PHE A 180 -10.46 20.35 -1.00
N SER A 181 -9.66 21.37 -0.73
CA SER A 181 -8.65 21.37 0.35
C SER A 181 -9.22 20.98 1.72
N GLU A 182 -10.41 21.46 2.02
CA GLU A 182 -11.11 21.22 3.30
C GLU A 182 -11.47 19.74 3.53
N MET A 183 -11.70 18.96 2.46
CA MET A 183 -12.10 17.55 2.54
C MET A 183 -10.94 16.57 2.30
N ARG A 184 -9.76 17.04 1.89
CA ARG A 184 -8.64 16.16 1.46
C ARG A 184 -8.24 15.14 2.53
N ALA A 185 -8.09 15.58 3.78
CA ALA A 185 -7.70 14.69 4.86
C ALA A 185 -8.71 13.55 5.05
N THR A 186 -10.01 13.87 5.04
CA THR A 186 -11.09 12.88 5.19
C THR A 186 -11.14 11.94 3.97
N VAL A 187 -11.01 12.46 2.75
CA VAL A 187 -11.03 11.64 1.53
C VAL A 187 -9.81 10.70 1.47
N LEU A 188 -8.62 11.16 1.88
CA LEU A 188 -7.45 10.29 2.00
C LEU A 188 -7.61 9.23 3.10
N SER A 189 -8.31 9.56 4.18
CA SER A 189 -8.68 8.57 5.22
C SER A 189 -9.66 7.53 4.68
N ILE A 190 -10.67 7.93 3.91
CA ILE A 190 -11.59 7.02 3.21
C ILE A 190 -10.80 6.10 2.26
N ARG A 191 -9.89 6.63 1.47
CA ARG A 191 -9.00 5.83 0.63
C ARG A 191 -8.22 4.79 1.43
N ASN A 192 -7.61 5.19 2.54
CA ASN A 192 -6.85 4.28 3.40
C ASN A 192 -7.75 3.21 4.04
N PHE A 193 -8.97 3.57 4.41
CA PHE A 193 -9.97 2.63 4.88
C PHE A 193 -10.34 1.61 3.80
N VAL A 194 -10.60 2.05 2.57
CA VAL A 194 -10.87 1.15 1.42
C VAL A 194 -9.72 0.18 1.19
N ILE A 195 -8.46 0.63 1.24
CA ILE A 195 -7.28 -0.25 1.12
C ILE A 195 -7.32 -1.36 2.18
N ARG A 196 -7.57 -0.98 3.44
CA ARG A 196 -7.59 -1.93 4.56
C ARG A 196 -8.78 -2.87 4.49
N LEU A 197 -9.93 -2.39 4.04
CA LEU A 197 -11.13 -3.20 3.88
C LEU A 197 -10.94 -4.26 2.78
N ILE A 198 -10.43 -3.87 1.62
CA ILE A 198 -10.10 -4.80 0.54
C ILE A 198 -9.08 -5.83 1.02
N PHE A 199 -8.01 -5.38 1.67
CA PHE A 199 -7.00 -6.27 2.23
C PHE A 199 -7.59 -7.26 3.25
N ALA A 200 -8.40 -6.78 4.19
CA ALA A 200 -9.04 -7.63 5.21
C ALA A 200 -9.98 -8.68 4.60
N ALA A 201 -10.65 -8.34 3.48
CA ALA A 201 -11.52 -9.28 2.78
C ALA A 201 -10.75 -10.38 2.05
N ILE A 202 -9.58 -10.06 1.46
CA ILE A 202 -8.86 -11.01 0.61
C ILE A 202 -7.71 -11.73 1.32
N ALA A 203 -7.07 -11.10 2.32
CA ALA A 203 -5.86 -11.65 2.94
C ALA A 203 -6.08 -13.00 3.64
N PRO A 204 -7.17 -13.24 4.39
CA PRO A 204 -7.42 -14.55 4.99
C PRO A 204 -7.57 -15.65 3.94
N PHE A 205 -8.28 -15.36 2.84
CA PHE A 205 -8.44 -16.31 1.74
C PHE A 205 -7.12 -16.63 1.05
N ILE A 206 -6.29 -15.62 0.80
CA ILE A 206 -4.97 -15.80 0.20
C ILE A 206 -4.03 -16.56 1.15
N GLY A 207 -4.09 -16.29 2.46
CA GLY A 207 -3.35 -17.04 3.47
C GLY A 207 -3.76 -18.52 3.47
N TRP A 208 -5.05 -18.79 3.47
CA TRP A 208 -5.58 -20.15 3.36
C TRP A 208 -5.09 -20.87 2.10
N LEU A 209 -5.08 -20.21 0.94
CA LEU A 209 -4.54 -20.78 -0.30
C LEU A 209 -3.04 -21.11 -0.19
N ASN A 210 -2.26 -20.27 0.48
CA ASN A 210 -0.86 -20.53 0.72
C ASN A 210 -0.63 -21.76 1.60
N ASP A 211 -1.42 -21.91 2.64
CA ASP A 211 -1.24 -22.97 3.65
C ASP A 211 -1.76 -24.34 3.15
N PHE A 212 -2.89 -24.35 2.43
CA PHE A 212 -3.53 -25.60 1.97
C PHE A 212 -3.10 -26.05 0.57
N TYR A 213 -2.65 -25.14 -0.29
CA TYR A 213 -2.23 -25.50 -1.65
C TYR A 213 -0.75 -25.20 -1.89
N SER A 214 -0.40 -23.95 -2.14
CA SER A 214 0.99 -23.54 -2.29
C SER A 214 1.12 -22.01 -2.41
N LEU A 215 2.31 -21.49 -2.13
CA LEU A 215 2.66 -20.10 -2.38
C LEU A 215 2.43 -19.68 -3.84
N ARG A 216 2.70 -20.58 -4.80
CA ARG A 216 2.46 -20.34 -6.23
C ARG A 216 1.00 -20.11 -6.54
N VAL A 217 0.11 -20.94 -6.02
CA VAL A 217 -1.35 -20.81 -6.20
C VAL A 217 -1.84 -19.50 -5.58
N ALA A 218 -1.41 -19.19 -4.36
CA ALA A 218 -1.77 -17.96 -3.65
C ALA A 218 -1.35 -16.71 -4.45
N LEU A 219 -0.15 -16.70 -5.04
CA LEU A 219 0.34 -15.60 -5.88
C LEU A 219 -0.46 -15.45 -7.19
N LEU A 220 -0.76 -16.54 -7.89
CA LEU A 220 -1.53 -16.50 -9.14
C LEU A 220 -2.98 -16.06 -8.90
N VAL A 221 -3.62 -16.55 -7.84
CA VAL A 221 -4.97 -16.11 -7.47
C VAL A 221 -4.96 -14.64 -7.06
N SER A 222 -3.94 -14.18 -6.32
CA SER A 222 -3.76 -12.75 -6.00
C SER A 222 -3.67 -11.90 -7.26
N ALA A 223 -2.91 -12.35 -8.27
CA ALA A 223 -2.82 -11.66 -9.56
C ALA A 223 -4.20 -11.50 -10.22
N GLY A 224 -5.03 -12.54 -10.23
CA GLY A 224 -6.38 -12.51 -10.78
C GLY A 224 -7.33 -11.58 -10.01
N ILE A 225 -7.34 -11.68 -8.68
CA ILE A 225 -8.16 -10.84 -7.79
C ILE A 225 -7.80 -9.34 -7.93
N ILE A 226 -6.54 -9.02 -8.23
CA ILE A 226 -6.09 -7.65 -8.44
C ILE A 226 -6.36 -7.20 -9.87
N ALA A 227 -6.10 -8.06 -10.87
CA ALA A 227 -6.23 -7.71 -12.29
C ALA A 227 -7.66 -7.37 -12.68
N ILE A 228 -8.63 -8.21 -12.29
CA ILE A 228 -10.03 -8.05 -12.71
C ILE A 228 -10.60 -6.69 -12.29
N PRO A 229 -10.68 -6.35 -10.98
CA PRO A 229 -11.19 -5.04 -10.57
C PRO A 229 -10.23 -3.90 -10.92
N GLY A 230 -8.91 -4.15 -10.99
CA GLY A 230 -7.93 -3.17 -11.40
C GLY A 230 -8.16 -2.69 -12.83
N ILE A 231 -8.37 -3.60 -13.78
CA ILE A 231 -8.70 -3.27 -15.17
C ILE A 231 -10.07 -2.57 -15.23
N LEU A 232 -11.07 -3.09 -14.52
CA LEU A 232 -12.40 -2.47 -14.49
C LEU A 232 -12.33 -1.00 -14.10
N PHE A 233 -11.74 -0.70 -12.93
CA PHE A 233 -11.65 0.69 -12.46
C PHE A 233 -10.70 1.55 -13.28
N LEU A 234 -9.65 0.96 -13.88
CA LEU A 234 -8.80 1.67 -14.82
C LEU A 234 -9.59 2.13 -16.05
N VAL A 235 -10.42 1.27 -16.61
CA VAL A 235 -11.27 1.61 -17.77
C VAL A 235 -12.32 2.67 -17.39
N LEU A 236 -12.98 2.50 -16.24
CA LEU A 236 -14.00 3.43 -15.76
C LEU A 236 -13.47 4.84 -15.47
N GLN A 237 -12.21 4.96 -15.01
CA GLN A 237 -11.57 6.27 -14.77
C GLN A 237 -11.47 7.12 -16.05
N PHE A 238 -11.26 6.46 -17.21
CA PHE A 238 -10.97 7.14 -18.48
C PHE A 238 -12.13 7.05 -19.48
N ARG A 239 -13.23 6.43 -19.08
CA ARG A 239 -14.46 6.48 -19.87
C ARG A 239 -14.99 7.93 -19.86
N LYS A 240 -15.27 8.47 -21.03
CA LYS A 240 -15.94 9.77 -21.12
C LYS A 240 -17.29 9.64 -20.41
N ALA A 241 -17.58 10.56 -19.49
CA ALA A 241 -18.93 10.70 -18.97
C ALA A 241 -19.73 11.32 -20.12
N ASP A 242 -20.53 10.50 -20.79
CA ASP A 242 -21.61 10.96 -21.65
C ASP A 242 -22.69 11.56 -20.76
#